data_e301bcde283c32d5e2d9f8e308ec989a
#
_entry.id   e301bcde283c32d5e2d9f8e308ec989a
#
_cell.length_a   1.000
_cell.length_b   1.000
_cell.length_c   1.000
_cell.angle_alpha   90.00
_cell.angle_beta   90.00
_cell.angle_gamma   90.00
#
_symmetry.space_group_name_H-M   'P 1'
#
loop_
_entity.id
_entity.type
_entity.pdbx_description
1 polymer ?
#
loop_
_entity_poly.entity_id
_entity_poly.type
_entity_poly.pdbx_seq_one_letter_code
_entity_poly.pdbx_strand_id
1 'polypeptide(L)'
;LQFREMGLEPVIYRHATHAVNKRGNAWIGFVGGNANPQYEYDHRQDQALFMDSDYVQRKLRSMQNAYEKYKDLAAVHGGPACIETFGEEPFAPVSTEGAWALNEAQQKMQVELDNESGQIVNRYIRGDERSFTIIAYPVPEIGNDFPKIFAEIVKINTLDYKQYERIQQTIIETLDTCQWVEIKGKEDNETDLIIHLHELEDVRKQTNFENCVADVNIPVGEVFTSPVLAGTGGILHVKKVYLNGLQFKDLKLVFDCGQ
;
A
#
# COMPACT_ATOMS: atom_id res chain seq x y z
N LEU A 1 -23.16 9.67 2.54
CA LEU A 1 -24.09 10.12 3.59
C LEU A 1 -23.48 9.89 4.97
N GLN A 2 -23.07 8.67 5.32
CA GLN A 2 -22.57 8.32 6.66
C GLN A 2 -21.35 9.16 7.09
N PHE A 3 -20.34 9.34 6.25
CA PHE A 3 -19.22 10.22 6.59
C PHE A 3 -19.64 11.64 6.97
N ARG A 4 -20.67 12.18 6.29
CA ARG A 4 -21.20 13.50 6.62
C ARG A 4 -21.97 13.51 7.95
N GLU A 5 -22.67 12.43 8.27
CA GLU A 5 -23.35 12.24 9.56
C GLU A 5 -22.33 12.18 10.72
N MET A 6 -21.11 11.71 10.44
CA MET A 6 -19.98 11.72 11.37
C MET A 6 -19.26 13.10 11.45
N GLY A 7 -19.74 14.11 10.73
CA GLY A 7 -19.12 15.44 10.69
C GLY A 7 -17.92 15.55 9.74
N LEU A 8 -17.67 14.54 8.91
CA LEU A 8 -16.59 14.54 7.93
C LEU A 8 -17.05 15.11 6.59
N GLU A 9 -16.17 15.80 5.90
CA GLU A 9 -16.40 16.24 4.52
C GLU A 9 -15.65 15.29 3.56
N PRO A 10 -16.34 14.33 2.90
CA PRO A 10 -15.67 13.35 2.05
C PRO A 10 -15.29 13.97 0.70
N VAL A 11 -14.08 13.70 0.27
CA VAL A 11 -13.62 13.91 -1.11
C VAL A 11 -13.58 12.54 -1.78
N ILE A 12 -14.43 12.33 -2.79
CA ILE A 12 -14.43 11.08 -3.56
C ILE A 12 -13.44 11.24 -4.69
N TYR A 13 -12.37 10.46 -4.64
CA TYR A 13 -11.36 10.40 -5.67
C TYR A 13 -11.44 9.06 -6.40
N ARG A 14 -11.56 9.11 -7.73
CA ARG A 14 -11.31 7.97 -8.60
C ARG A 14 -10.04 8.25 -9.38
N HIS A 15 -9.24 7.25 -9.58
CA HIS A 15 -8.04 7.37 -10.41
C HIS A 15 -8.47 7.84 -11.80
N ALA A 16 -8.23 9.11 -12.09
CA ALA A 16 -8.70 9.72 -13.32
C ALA A 16 -7.54 10.40 -14.01
N THR A 17 -7.43 10.15 -15.30
CA THR A 17 -6.47 10.87 -16.13
C THR A 17 -6.88 12.31 -16.41
N HIS A 18 -8.13 12.76 -16.17
CA HIS A 18 -8.56 13.97 -16.84
C HIS A 18 -9.37 15.03 -16.11
N ALA A 19 -10.00 14.84 -15.01
CA ALA A 19 -10.62 15.98 -14.33
C ALA A 19 -11.14 15.67 -12.92
N VAL A 20 -10.83 16.55 -11.99
CA VAL A 20 -11.53 16.65 -10.71
C VAL A 20 -12.57 17.76 -10.85
N ASN A 21 -13.83 17.40 -10.81
CA ASN A 21 -14.94 18.34 -10.85
C ASN A 21 -15.65 18.45 -9.51
N LYS A 22 -15.95 19.66 -9.09
CA LYS A 22 -16.78 19.89 -7.92
C LYS A 22 -18.24 19.69 -8.29
N ARG A 23 -18.91 18.72 -7.67
CA ARG A 23 -20.37 18.53 -7.78
C ARG A 23 -21.00 18.63 -6.39
N GLY A 24 -21.78 19.67 -6.20
CA GLY A 24 -22.33 19.97 -4.88
C GLY A 24 -21.22 20.24 -3.87
N ASN A 25 -21.19 19.49 -2.78
CA ASN A 25 -20.18 19.60 -1.73
C ASN A 25 -19.10 18.50 -1.80
N ALA A 26 -18.98 17.80 -2.92
CA ALA A 26 -17.97 16.76 -3.11
C ALA A 26 -17.09 17.04 -4.33
N TRP A 27 -15.80 16.72 -4.19
CA TRP A 27 -14.87 16.66 -5.31
C TRP A 27 -14.91 15.25 -5.88
N ILE A 28 -15.20 15.12 -7.17
CA ILE A 28 -15.28 13.83 -7.84
C ILE A 28 -14.27 13.81 -8.98
N GLY A 29 -13.33 12.89 -8.90
CA GLY A 29 -12.43 12.55 -9.98
C GLY A 29 -12.97 11.39 -10.81
N PHE A 30 -12.83 11.43 -12.11
CA PHE A 30 -13.20 10.34 -13.01
C PHE A 30 -11.98 9.88 -13.80
N VAL A 31 -11.80 8.56 -13.85
CA VAL A 31 -10.97 7.95 -14.89
C VAL A 31 -11.80 7.97 -16.16
N GLY A 32 -11.31 8.57 -17.23
CA GLY A 32 -11.84 8.34 -18.58
C GLY A 32 -11.69 6.85 -18.88
N GLY A 33 -12.58 6.26 -19.64
CA GLY A 33 -12.69 4.86 -20.02
C GLY A 33 -11.54 3.87 -19.70
N ASN A 34 -11.67 2.62 -19.97
CA ASN A 34 -10.59 1.66 -19.70
C ASN A 34 -9.32 2.09 -20.41
N ALA A 35 -8.38 2.64 -19.64
CA ALA A 35 -7.05 2.96 -20.14
C ALA A 35 -6.47 1.66 -20.74
N ASN A 36 -5.75 1.81 -21.86
CA ASN A 36 -4.96 0.69 -22.36
C ASN A 36 -3.81 0.44 -21.37
N PRO A 37 -3.79 -0.69 -20.65
CA PRO A 37 -2.75 -0.94 -19.64
C PRO A 37 -1.34 -0.93 -20.24
N GLN A 38 -1.20 -1.36 -21.51
CA GLN A 38 0.08 -1.33 -22.22
C GLN A 38 0.55 0.12 -22.44
N TYR A 39 -0.35 1.01 -22.82
CA TYR A 39 -0.02 2.42 -22.97
C TYR A 39 0.43 3.07 -21.68
N GLU A 40 -0.29 2.84 -20.58
CA GLU A 40 0.12 3.33 -19.26
C GLU A 40 1.47 2.77 -18.82
N TYR A 41 1.72 1.49 -19.10
CA TYR A 41 3.02 0.87 -18.83
C TYR A 41 4.15 1.57 -19.58
N ASP A 42 3.98 1.83 -20.88
CA ASP A 42 5.00 2.46 -21.72
C ASP A 42 5.35 3.88 -21.27
N HIS A 43 4.42 4.58 -20.62
CA HIS A 43 4.58 5.94 -20.14
C HIS A 43 4.88 6.09 -18.64
N ARG A 44 5.09 5.00 -17.93
CA ARG A 44 5.32 5.01 -16.48
C ARG A 44 6.55 5.79 -16.04
N GLN A 45 7.55 5.87 -16.89
CA GLN A 45 8.83 6.51 -16.61
C GLN A 45 9.15 7.68 -17.54
N ASP A 46 8.14 8.32 -18.08
CA ASP A 46 8.31 9.50 -18.96
C ASP A 46 9.07 10.64 -18.30
N GLN A 47 9.07 10.72 -16.96
CA GLN A 47 9.92 11.65 -16.23
C GLN A 47 11.41 11.47 -16.51
N ALA A 48 11.84 10.33 -17.04
CA ALA A 48 13.22 10.12 -17.48
C ALA A 48 13.69 11.19 -18.50
N LEU A 49 12.76 11.78 -19.25
CA LEU A 49 13.05 12.85 -20.20
C LEU A 49 13.62 14.11 -19.56
N PHE A 50 13.29 14.39 -18.29
CA PHE A 50 13.60 15.67 -17.64
C PHE A 50 13.98 15.55 -16.17
N MET A 51 14.11 14.32 -15.64
CA MET A 51 14.45 14.09 -14.24
C MET A 51 15.94 14.37 -14.02
N ASP A 52 16.20 15.43 -13.30
CA ASP A 52 17.49 15.84 -12.77
C ASP A 52 17.36 16.30 -11.30
N SER A 53 18.48 16.67 -10.67
CA SER A 53 18.49 17.14 -9.29
C SER A 53 17.65 18.40 -9.08
N ASP A 54 17.62 19.31 -10.06
CA ASP A 54 16.84 20.54 -9.99
C ASP A 54 15.33 20.27 -10.04
N TYR A 55 14.91 19.28 -10.85
CA TYR A 55 13.53 18.81 -10.87
C TYR A 55 13.10 18.24 -9.52
N VAL A 56 13.90 17.35 -8.93
CA VAL A 56 13.65 16.76 -7.61
C VAL A 56 13.50 17.84 -6.55
N GLN A 57 14.46 18.76 -6.48
CA GLN A 57 14.47 19.84 -5.50
C GLN A 57 13.28 20.82 -5.69
N ARG A 58 12.88 21.10 -6.92
CA ARG A 58 11.68 21.92 -7.17
C ARG A 58 10.40 21.22 -6.73
N LYS A 59 10.26 19.92 -7.01
CA LYS A 59 9.09 19.14 -6.54
C LYS A 59 8.99 19.15 -5.03
N LEU A 60 10.07 18.84 -4.32
CA LEU A 60 10.11 18.83 -2.87
C LEU A 60 9.78 20.21 -2.28
N ARG A 61 10.38 21.27 -2.78
CA ARG A 61 10.05 22.64 -2.35
C ARG A 61 8.59 23.02 -2.60
N SER A 62 8.07 22.67 -3.77
CA SER A 62 6.67 22.94 -4.10
C SER A 62 5.72 22.20 -3.13
N MET A 63 6.03 20.94 -2.87
CA MET A 63 5.28 20.13 -1.91
C MET A 63 5.35 20.70 -0.49
N GLN A 64 6.56 21.02 -0.01
CA GLN A 64 6.77 21.67 1.30
C GLN A 64 5.97 22.98 1.43
N ASN A 65 6.03 23.84 0.42
CA ASN A 65 5.30 25.09 0.41
C ASN A 65 3.77 24.89 0.43
N ALA A 66 3.28 23.89 -0.29
CA ALA A 66 1.86 23.55 -0.29
C ALA A 66 1.39 23.06 1.08
N TYR A 67 2.14 22.15 1.70
CA TYR A 67 1.82 21.66 3.03
C TYR A 67 1.91 22.78 4.09
N GLU A 68 2.93 23.64 4.05
CA GLU A 68 3.03 24.75 4.96
C GLU A 68 1.85 25.74 4.81
N LYS A 69 1.44 26.01 3.56
CA LYS A 69 0.29 26.87 3.28
C LYS A 69 -1.03 26.31 3.79
N TYR A 70 -1.19 24.99 3.76
CA TYR A 70 -2.43 24.30 4.09
C TYR A 70 -2.28 23.39 5.32
N LYS A 71 -1.35 23.69 6.21
CA LYS A 71 -1.05 22.86 7.38
C LYS A 71 -2.23 22.61 8.31
N ASP A 72 -3.12 23.59 8.46
CA ASP A 72 -4.32 23.43 9.28
C ASP A 72 -5.32 22.41 8.68
N LEU A 73 -5.39 22.34 7.35
CA LEU A 73 -6.17 21.31 6.67
C LEU A 73 -5.48 19.94 6.72
N ALA A 74 -4.16 19.91 6.63
CA ALA A 74 -3.39 18.68 6.74
C ALA A 74 -3.53 18.06 8.15
N ALA A 75 -3.51 18.90 9.19
CA ALA A 75 -3.64 18.46 10.59
C ALA A 75 -4.99 17.80 10.91
N VAL A 76 -6.06 18.14 10.19
CA VAL A 76 -7.40 17.56 10.37
C VAL A 76 -7.72 16.46 9.32
N HIS A 77 -6.70 15.98 8.60
CA HIS A 77 -6.88 14.91 7.63
C HIS A 77 -7.16 13.58 8.33
N GLY A 78 -8.39 13.08 8.21
CA GLY A 78 -8.85 11.86 8.88
C GLY A 78 -8.27 10.56 8.31
N GLY A 79 -7.58 10.62 7.18
CA GLY A 79 -7.05 9.47 6.47
C GLY A 79 -7.94 8.98 5.31
N PRO A 80 -7.44 8.10 4.46
CA PRO A 80 -8.17 7.57 3.33
C PRO A 80 -9.10 6.41 3.75
N ALA A 81 -10.25 6.29 3.04
CA ALA A 81 -10.99 5.05 2.92
C ALA A 81 -10.87 4.60 1.46
N CYS A 82 -10.21 3.49 1.24
CA CYS A 82 -9.89 2.99 -0.09
C CYS A 82 -10.72 1.74 -0.41
N ILE A 83 -11.30 1.69 -1.61
CA ILE A 83 -11.89 0.47 -2.15
C ILE A 83 -10.91 -0.09 -3.17
N GLU A 84 -10.31 -1.22 -2.84
CA GLU A 84 -9.47 -1.96 -3.77
C GLU A 84 -10.30 -2.98 -4.53
N THR A 85 -10.21 -2.94 -5.85
CA THR A 85 -10.91 -3.89 -6.70
C THR A 85 -9.99 -5.02 -7.14
N PHE A 86 -10.57 -6.20 -7.35
CA PHE A 86 -9.85 -7.37 -7.87
C PHE A 86 -10.74 -8.18 -8.82
N GLY A 87 -10.10 -8.99 -9.65
CA GLY A 87 -10.78 -9.88 -10.61
C GLY A 87 -10.64 -9.42 -12.06
N GLU A 88 -9.92 -8.34 -12.32
CA GLU A 88 -9.51 -7.96 -13.66
C GLU A 88 -8.56 -8.98 -14.28
N GLU A 89 -8.53 -9.05 -15.61
CA GLU A 89 -7.55 -9.87 -16.31
C GLU A 89 -6.12 -9.45 -15.95
N PRO A 90 -5.22 -10.40 -15.64
CA PRO A 90 -3.84 -10.08 -15.34
C PRO A 90 -3.17 -9.38 -16.50
N PHE A 91 -2.62 -8.20 -16.25
CA PHE A 91 -1.84 -7.46 -17.24
C PHE A 91 -0.43 -8.06 -17.35
N ALA A 92 -0.04 -8.41 -18.57
CA ALA A 92 1.31 -8.86 -18.91
C ALA A 92 1.93 -7.87 -19.90
N PRO A 93 2.68 -6.86 -19.42
CA PRO A 93 3.24 -5.83 -20.28
C PRO A 93 4.30 -6.40 -21.22
N VAL A 94 4.39 -5.79 -22.39
CA VAL A 94 5.47 -6.01 -23.35
C VAL A 94 6.29 -4.74 -23.40
N SER A 95 7.61 -4.86 -23.27
CA SER A 95 8.50 -3.71 -23.43
C SER A 95 8.49 -3.22 -24.88
N THR A 96 8.27 -1.93 -25.08
CA THR A 96 8.30 -1.31 -26.40
C THR A 96 9.57 -0.47 -26.57
N GLU A 97 10.08 -0.40 -27.78
CA GLU A 97 11.32 0.32 -28.11
C GLU A 97 11.21 1.83 -27.81
N GLY A 98 10.02 2.38 -27.89
CA GLY A 98 9.76 3.80 -27.65
C GLY A 98 9.55 4.18 -26.18
N ALA A 99 9.48 3.21 -25.25
CA ALA A 99 9.24 3.48 -23.84
C ALA A 99 10.49 4.05 -23.17
N TRP A 100 10.30 5.14 -22.42
CA TRP A 100 11.37 5.70 -21.59
C TRP A 100 11.60 4.89 -20.33
N ALA A 101 12.87 4.81 -19.91
CA ALA A 101 13.28 4.18 -18.67
C ALA A 101 14.23 5.08 -17.89
N LEU A 102 14.06 5.10 -16.56
CA LEU A 102 15.00 5.77 -15.68
C LEU A 102 16.35 5.07 -15.73
N ASN A 103 17.41 5.85 -15.96
CA ASN A 103 18.77 5.34 -15.79
C ASN A 103 19.11 5.18 -14.29
N GLU A 104 20.23 4.56 -13.96
CA GLU A 104 20.63 4.28 -12.58
C GLU A 104 20.66 5.52 -11.67
N ALA A 105 21.18 6.65 -12.19
CA ALA A 105 21.21 7.91 -11.45
C ALA A 105 19.79 8.45 -11.19
N GLN A 106 18.92 8.36 -12.19
CA GLN A 106 17.52 8.78 -12.07
C GLN A 106 16.70 7.86 -11.12
N GLN A 107 16.99 6.55 -11.11
CA GLN A 107 16.39 5.64 -10.13
C GLN A 107 16.74 6.03 -8.69
N LYS A 108 18.02 6.37 -8.43
CA LYS A 108 18.43 6.89 -7.11
C LYS A 108 17.71 8.19 -6.75
N MET A 109 17.60 9.12 -7.70
CA MET A 109 16.84 10.36 -7.50
C MET A 109 15.34 10.11 -7.25
N GLN A 110 14.75 9.10 -7.89
CA GLN A 110 13.36 8.73 -7.62
C GLN A 110 13.18 8.22 -6.20
N VAL A 111 14.07 7.35 -5.73
CA VAL A 111 14.04 6.85 -4.34
C VAL A 111 14.21 8.01 -3.34
N GLU A 112 15.12 8.95 -3.60
CA GLU A 112 15.29 10.16 -2.78
C GLU A 112 14.00 10.99 -2.75
N LEU A 113 13.42 11.26 -3.93
CA LEU A 113 12.17 12.01 -4.06
C LEU A 113 11.02 11.36 -3.26
N ASP A 114 10.87 10.05 -3.38
CA ASP A 114 9.80 9.31 -2.70
C ASP A 114 9.99 9.33 -1.17
N ASN A 115 11.22 9.12 -0.71
CA ASN A 115 11.56 9.17 0.71
C ASN A 115 11.32 10.57 1.31
N GLU A 116 11.89 11.61 0.72
CA GLU A 116 11.72 12.99 1.18
C GLU A 116 10.25 13.45 1.12
N SER A 117 9.52 13.04 0.09
CA SER A 117 8.08 13.29 -0.03
C SER A 117 7.32 12.64 1.11
N GLY A 118 7.63 11.40 1.45
CA GLY A 118 7.06 10.69 2.60
C GLY A 118 7.33 11.41 3.93
N GLN A 119 8.57 11.88 4.13
CA GLN A 119 8.93 12.65 5.32
C GLN A 119 8.18 13.99 5.42
N ILE A 120 7.98 14.69 4.30
CA ILE A 120 7.17 15.91 4.26
C ILE A 120 5.72 15.58 4.67
N VAL A 121 5.11 14.55 4.07
CA VAL A 121 3.75 14.12 4.43
C VAL A 121 3.64 13.84 5.93
N ASN A 122 4.53 13.02 6.48
CA ASN A 122 4.49 12.60 7.88
C ASN A 122 4.70 13.77 8.87
N ARG A 123 5.34 14.86 8.45
CA ARG A 123 5.50 16.06 9.27
C ARG A 123 4.18 16.81 9.47
N TYR A 124 3.31 16.83 8.47
CA TYR A 124 2.06 17.61 8.49
C TYR A 124 0.82 16.74 8.75
N ILE A 125 0.87 15.49 8.37
CA ILE A 125 -0.21 14.51 8.60
C ILE A 125 0.36 13.43 9.51
N ARG A 126 0.09 13.57 10.80
CA ARG A 126 0.61 12.65 11.81
C ARG A 126 -0.05 11.28 11.69
N GLY A 127 0.77 10.23 11.62
CA GLY A 127 0.31 8.86 11.47
C GLY A 127 -0.52 8.36 12.65
N ASP A 128 -0.18 8.84 13.86
CA ASP A 128 -0.86 8.50 15.12
C ASP A 128 -2.19 9.25 15.35
N GLU A 129 -2.51 10.23 14.51
CA GLU A 129 -3.74 11.03 14.60
C GLU A 129 -4.68 10.77 13.41
N ARG A 130 -4.33 9.85 12.52
CA ARG A 130 -5.16 9.48 11.37
C ARG A 130 -5.44 7.99 11.37
N SER A 131 -6.55 7.62 10.76
CA SER A 131 -6.89 6.26 10.43
C SER A 131 -6.90 6.08 8.91
N PHE A 132 -6.79 4.84 8.45
CA PHE A 132 -7.10 4.51 7.07
C PHE A 132 -7.84 3.17 7.05
N THR A 133 -8.63 2.97 6.01
CA THR A 133 -9.31 1.69 5.82
C THR A 133 -9.21 1.30 4.36
N ILE A 134 -8.85 0.05 4.12
CA ILE A 134 -8.87 -0.56 2.80
C ILE A 134 -9.92 -1.66 2.81
N ILE A 135 -10.81 -1.65 1.83
CA ILE A 135 -11.83 -2.70 1.68
C ILE A 135 -11.75 -3.29 0.27
N ALA A 136 -11.67 -4.61 0.19
CA ALA A 136 -11.56 -5.32 -1.07
C ALA A 136 -12.93 -5.73 -1.64
N TYR A 137 -13.13 -5.50 -2.94
CA TYR A 137 -14.32 -5.94 -3.67
C TYR A 137 -13.97 -6.53 -5.04
N PRO A 138 -14.65 -7.60 -5.47
CA PRO A 138 -14.51 -8.10 -6.83
C PRO A 138 -15.17 -7.17 -7.84
N VAL A 139 -14.67 -7.19 -9.07
CA VAL A 139 -15.30 -6.54 -10.23
C VAL A 139 -16.01 -7.57 -11.12
N PRO A 140 -17.02 -7.15 -11.92
CA PRO A 140 -17.76 -8.08 -12.81
C PRO A 140 -16.86 -8.83 -13.81
N GLU A 141 -15.71 -8.28 -14.16
CA GLU A 141 -14.70 -8.86 -15.04
C GLU A 141 -14.14 -10.18 -14.52
N ILE A 142 -14.32 -10.49 -13.23
CA ILE A 142 -13.95 -11.80 -12.63
C ILE A 142 -14.71 -12.96 -13.29
N GLY A 143 -15.82 -12.70 -13.99
CA GLY A 143 -16.55 -13.67 -14.80
C GLY A 143 -17.94 -14.01 -14.28
N ASN A 144 -18.50 -15.11 -14.82
CA ASN A 144 -19.90 -15.50 -14.60
C ASN A 144 -20.26 -15.76 -13.11
N ASP A 145 -19.28 -16.11 -12.29
CA ASP A 145 -19.46 -16.36 -10.86
C ASP A 145 -19.45 -15.07 -10.02
N PHE A 146 -19.33 -13.88 -10.64
CA PHE A 146 -19.28 -12.60 -9.95
C PHE A 146 -20.36 -12.43 -8.86
N PRO A 147 -21.67 -12.70 -9.11
CA PRO A 147 -22.68 -12.51 -8.08
C PRO A 147 -22.47 -13.38 -6.84
N LYS A 148 -21.98 -14.60 -7.03
CA LYS A 148 -21.67 -15.54 -5.94
C LYS A 148 -20.43 -15.09 -5.17
N ILE A 149 -19.36 -14.74 -5.89
CA ILE A 149 -18.11 -14.26 -5.30
C ILE A 149 -18.37 -12.97 -4.52
N PHE A 150 -19.12 -12.03 -5.09
CA PHE A 150 -19.48 -10.78 -4.42
C PHE A 150 -20.25 -11.04 -3.12
N ALA A 151 -21.22 -11.95 -3.14
CA ALA A 151 -21.99 -12.30 -1.94
C ALA A 151 -21.11 -12.90 -0.84
N GLU A 152 -20.12 -13.75 -1.19
CA GLU A 152 -19.19 -14.31 -0.22
C GLU A 152 -18.21 -13.24 0.31
N ILE A 153 -17.73 -12.34 -0.55
CA ILE A 153 -16.87 -11.23 -0.10
C ILE A 153 -17.63 -10.29 0.87
N VAL A 154 -18.89 -10.00 0.62
CA VAL A 154 -19.70 -9.21 1.57
C VAL A 154 -19.78 -9.90 2.93
N LYS A 155 -19.95 -11.23 2.97
CA LYS A 155 -19.96 -11.97 4.24
C LYS A 155 -18.61 -11.89 4.96
N ILE A 156 -17.51 -12.05 4.21
CA ILE A 156 -16.14 -11.96 4.77
C ILE A 156 -15.85 -10.54 5.26
N ASN A 157 -16.27 -9.52 4.50
CA ASN A 157 -16.08 -8.12 4.88
C ASN A 157 -16.93 -7.68 6.08
N THR A 158 -17.92 -8.49 6.49
CA THR A 158 -18.81 -8.23 7.62
C THR A 158 -18.61 -9.18 8.80
N LEU A 159 -17.45 -9.82 8.88
CA LEU A 159 -17.05 -10.64 10.03
C LEU A 159 -17.03 -9.83 11.33
N ASP A 160 -17.27 -10.50 12.45
CA ASP A 160 -17.16 -9.88 13.79
C ASP A 160 -15.70 -9.53 14.09
N TYR A 161 -15.33 -8.28 13.78
CA TYR A 161 -13.97 -7.78 13.97
C TYR A 161 -13.49 -7.88 15.42
N LYS A 162 -14.38 -7.78 16.43
CA LYS A 162 -14.01 -7.91 17.85
C LYS A 162 -13.58 -9.33 18.22
N GLN A 163 -14.16 -10.33 17.55
CA GLN A 163 -13.69 -11.71 17.74
C GLN A 163 -12.31 -11.90 17.11
N TYR A 164 -12.10 -11.39 15.91
CA TYR A 164 -10.80 -11.46 15.23
C TYR A 164 -9.72 -10.68 15.97
N GLU A 165 -10.04 -9.49 16.47
CA GLU A 165 -9.13 -8.70 17.30
C GLU A 165 -8.57 -9.52 18.48
N ARG A 166 -9.41 -10.28 19.18
CA ARG A 166 -8.96 -11.14 20.28
C ARG A 166 -8.08 -12.30 19.82
N ILE A 167 -8.42 -12.93 18.69
CA ILE A 167 -7.63 -14.01 18.12
C ILE A 167 -6.24 -13.47 17.70
N GLN A 168 -6.23 -12.35 16.99
CA GLN A 168 -5.01 -11.69 16.52
C GLN A 168 -4.14 -11.23 17.70
N GLN A 169 -4.75 -10.71 18.76
CA GLN A 169 -4.05 -10.32 19.96
C GLN A 169 -3.32 -11.50 20.62
N THR A 170 -3.93 -12.68 20.66
CA THR A 170 -3.27 -13.90 21.16
C THR A 170 -2.04 -14.29 20.32
N ILE A 171 -2.12 -14.08 19.00
CA ILE A 171 -0.98 -14.30 18.10
C ILE A 171 0.12 -13.29 18.41
N ILE A 172 -0.21 -12.02 18.56
CA ILE A 172 0.71 -10.93 18.88
C ILE A 172 1.43 -11.23 20.21
N GLU A 173 0.69 -11.55 21.26
CA GLU A 173 1.26 -11.86 22.57
C GLU A 173 2.26 -13.02 22.53
N THR A 174 2.04 -13.98 21.63
CA THR A 174 2.99 -15.08 21.41
C THR A 174 4.23 -14.59 20.65
N LEU A 175 4.04 -13.82 19.58
CA LEU A 175 5.13 -13.35 18.74
C LEU A 175 6.00 -12.30 19.45
N ASP A 176 5.45 -11.47 20.32
CA ASP A 176 6.19 -10.47 21.09
C ASP A 176 7.19 -11.08 22.08
N THR A 177 7.04 -12.37 22.39
CA THR A 177 8.03 -13.11 23.18
C THR A 177 9.22 -13.62 22.37
N CYS A 178 9.19 -13.46 21.05
CA CYS A 178 10.21 -13.97 20.13
C CYS A 178 11.21 -12.87 19.78
N GLN A 179 12.46 -13.25 19.53
CA GLN A 179 13.50 -12.35 19.01
C GLN A 179 13.60 -12.40 17.48
N TRP A 180 13.11 -13.47 16.89
CA TRP A 180 13.09 -13.72 15.46
C TRP A 180 11.98 -14.71 15.07
N VAL A 181 11.60 -14.66 13.82
CA VAL A 181 10.63 -15.57 13.19
C VAL A 181 11.31 -16.29 12.03
N GLU A 182 11.17 -17.60 11.97
CA GLU A 182 11.65 -18.40 10.84
C GLU A 182 10.47 -18.75 9.93
N ILE A 183 10.63 -18.47 8.62
CA ILE A 183 9.63 -18.77 7.60
C ILE A 183 10.20 -19.82 6.66
N LYS A 184 9.54 -20.97 6.57
CA LYS A 184 9.91 -22.06 5.65
C LYS A 184 8.81 -22.32 4.64
N GLY A 185 9.20 -22.40 3.39
CA GLY A 185 8.33 -22.82 2.31
C GLY A 185 7.88 -24.27 2.46
N LYS A 186 6.79 -24.62 1.79
CA LYS A 186 6.30 -26.00 1.68
C LYS A 186 6.36 -26.44 0.21
N GLU A 187 6.46 -27.76 0.03
CA GLU A 187 6.51 -28.40 -1.29
C GLU A 187 7.66 -27.83 -2.14
N ASP A 188 7.33 -27.19 -3.25
CA ASP A 188 8.28 -26.59 -4.18
C ASP A 188 8.55 -25.10 -3.92
N ASN A 189 8.09 -24.55 -2.81
CA ASN A 189 8.43 -23.20 -2.38
C ASN A 189 9.74 -23.21 -1.59
N GLU A 190 10.74 -22.51 -2.10
CA GLU A 190 12.11 -22.51 -1.56
C GLU A 190 12.36 -21.43 -0.51
N THR A 191 11.33 -20.85 0.08
CA THR A 191 11.49 -19.87 1.15
C THR A 191 12.19 -20.50 2.35
N ASP A 192 13.27 -19.89 2.78
CA ASP A 192 13.99 -20.17 4.03
C ASP A 192 14.54 -18.85 4.54
N LEU A 193 13.78 -18.18 5.40
CA LEU A 193 14.01 -16.79 5.78
C LEU A 193 13.92 -16.65 7.30
N ILE A 194 14.91 -16.01 7.89
CA ILE A 194 14.91 -15.57 9.28
C ILE A 194 14.67 -14.07 9.32
N ILE A 195 13.68 -13.66 10.08
CA ILE A 195 13.29 -12.26 10.27
C ILE A 195 13.52 -11.89 11.73
N HIS A 196 14.38 -10.92 11.98
CA HIS A 196 14.64 -10.42 13.32
C HIS A 196 13.61 -9.37 13.72
N LEU A 197 13.18 -9.44 14.98
CA LEU A 197 12.23 -8.52 15.59
C LEU A 197 12.98 -7.52 16.50
N HIS A 198 12.35 -6.38 16.76
CA HIS A 198 12.87 -5.43 17.74
C HIS A 198 12.79 -6.02 19.15
N GLU A 199 13.81 -5.76 19.96
CA GLU A 199 13.77 -6.13 21.39
C GLU A 199 12.79 -5.21 22.12
N LEU A 200 11.88 -5.83 22.89
CA LEU A 200 10.91 -5.12 23.72
C LEU A 200 11.44 -5.03 25.14
N GLU A 201 11.50 -3.84 25.71
CA GLU A 201 11.92 -3.62 27.10
C GLU A 201 10.87 -4.14 28.09
N ASP A 202 9.59 -3.97 27.80
CA ASP A 202 8.47 -4.50 28.59
C ASP A 202 7.33 -4.96 27.66
N VAL A 203 7.26 -6.26 27.43
CA VAL A 203 6.22 -6.90 26.57
C VAL A 203 4.78 -6.68 27.06
N ARG A 204 4.59 -6.17 28.28
CA ARG A 204 3.26 -5.83 28.80
C ARG A 204 2.81 -4.43 28.40
N LYS A 205 3.72 -3.61 27.87
CA LYS A 205 3.46 -2.20 27.52
C LYS A 205 3.81 -1.86 26.08
N GLN A 206 4.56 -2.74 25.45
CA GLN A 206 5.08 -2.56 24.09
C GLN A 206 4.71 -3.76 23.24
N THR A 207 4.57 -3.56 21.96
CA THR A 207 4.38 -4.63 20.97
C THR A 207 5.17 -4.29 19.71
N ASN A 208 5.63 -5.34 19.03
CA ASN A 208 6.21 -5.24 17.70
C ASN A 208 5.16 -5.28 16.58
N PHE A 209 3.92 -5.65 16.91
CA PHE A 209 2.92 -5.99 15.92
C PHE A 209 1.71 -5.07 15.96
N GLU A 210 1.19 -4.76 14.80
CA GLU A 210 -0.11 -4.12 14.64
C GLU A 210 -1.20 -5.18 14.59
N ASN A 211 -2.25 -4.98 15.37
CA ASN A 211 -3.46 -5.77 15.32
C ASN A 211 -4.40 -5.17 14.27
N CYS A 212 -4.36 -5.71 13.05
CA CYS A 212 -5.06 -5.16 11.91
C CYS A 212 -6.54 -5.51 11.96
N VAL A 213 -7.34 -4.55 12.40
CA VAL A 213 -8.81 -4.66 12.46
C VAL A 213 -9.47 -3.78 11.41
N ALA A 214 -10.77 -3.57 11.50
CA ALA A 214 -11.56 -2.88 10.47
C ALA A 214 -11.23 -1.40 10.26
N ASP A 215 -10.41 -0.81 11.10
CA ASP A 215 -9.83 0.53 10.93
C ASP A 215 -8.56 0.54 10.06
N VAL A 216 -8.07 -0.63 9.67
CA VAL A 216 -6.93 -0.82 8.77
C VAL A 216 -7.34 -1.58 7.52
N ASN A 217 -7.81 -2.83 7.66
CA ASN A 217 -8.18 -3.69 6.54
C ASN A 217 -9.54 -4.36 6.73
N ILE A 218 -10.29 -4.44 5.64
CA ILE A 218 -11.52 -5.22 5.53
C ILE A 218 -11.37 -6.16 4.30
N PRO A 219 -11.36 -7.48 4.52
CA PRO A 219 -11.64 -8.19 5.77
C PRO A 219 -10.51 -8.11 6.79
N VAL A 220 -10.86 -8.27 8.06
CA VAL A 220 -9.93 -8.44 9.17
C VAL A 220 -9.24 -9.81 9.13
N GLY A 221 -8.15 -10.01 9.87
CA GLY A 221 -7.48 -11.31 9.98
C GLY A 221 -5.98 -11.24 9.74
N GLU A 222 -5.36 -10.11 10.03
CA GLU A 222 -3.94 -9.87 9.81
C GLU A 222 -3.28 -9.29 11.06
N VAL A 223 -2.05 -9.73 11.32
CA VAL A 223 -1.10 -9.05 12.20
C VAL A 223 0.17 -8.78 11.41
N PHE A 224 0.75 -7.59 11.52
CA PHE A 224 1.95 -7.25 10.77
C PHE A 224 2.96 -6.49 11.62
N THR A 225 4.21 -6.47 11.18
CA THR A 225 5.32 -5.77 11.82
C THR A 225 6.28 -5.21 10.79
N SER A 226 7.08 -4.22 11.22
CA SER A 226 8.28 -3.79 10.51
C SER A 226 9.49 -4.42 11.18
N PRO A 227 10.18 -5.38 10.53
CA PRO A 227 11.27 -6.12 11.14
C PRO A 227 12.56 -5.31 11.27
N VAL A 228 13.49 -5.82 12.05
CA VAL A 228 14.88 -5.33 12.09
C VAL A 228 15.63 -5.84 10.86
N LEU A 229 16.30 -4.95 10.15
CA LEU A 229 17.11 -5.34 8.98
C LEU A 229 18.32 -6.15 9.39
N ALA A 230 19.06 -5.71 10.43
CA ALA A 230 20.25 -6.40 10.91
C ALA A 230 19.92 -7.83 11.37
N GLY A 231 20.59 -8.81 10.81
CA GLY A 231 20.37 -10.22 11.10
C GLY A 231 19.24 -10.88 10.28
N THR A 232 18.32 -10.11 9.70
CA THR A 232 17.30 -10.65 8.79
C THR A 232 17.98 -11.13 7.51
N GLY A 233 17.78 -12.39 7.16
CA GLY A 233 18.45 -12.97 5.99
C GLY A 233 17.86 -14.29 5.55
N GLY A 234 18.22 -14.70 4.33
CA GLY A 234 17.76 -15.93 3.72
C GLY A 234 17.10 -15.73 2.38
N ILE A 235 16.23 -16.64 1.99
CA ILE A 235 15.56 -16.66 0.69
C ILE A 235 14.06 -16.48 0.87
N LEU A 236 13.50 -15.52 0.15
CA LEU A 236 12.06 -15.42 -0.07
C LEU A 236 11.75 -15.85 -1.51
N HIS A 237 10.98 -16.92 -1.66
CA HIS A 237 10.50 -17.40 -2.94
C HIS A 237 9.00 -17.20 -3.08
N VAL A 238 8.59 -16.45 -4.10
CA VAL A 238 7.20 -16.17 -4.39
C VAL A 238 6.85 -16.70 -5.78
N LYS A 239 5.96 -17.67 -5.85
CA LYS A 239 5.55 -18.31 -7.11
C LYS A 239 4.96 -17.34 -8.12
N LYS A 240 4.15 -16.41 -7.66
CA LYS A 240 3.53 -15.39 -8.48
C LYS A 240 3.18 -14.18 -7.63
N VAL A 241 3.61 -13.01 -8.07
CA VAL A 241 3.34 -11.74 -7.40
C VAL A 241 3.21 -10.61 -8.41
N TYR A 242 2.43 -9.62 -8.07
CA TYR A 242 2.32 -8.37 -8.83
C TYR A 242 2.98 -7.24 -8.04
N LEU A 243 4.01 -6.65 -8.60
CA LEU A 243 4.72 -5.53 -8.02
C LEU A 243 4.63 -4.35 -8.98
N ASN A 244 4.03 -3.25 -8.54
CA ASN A 244 3.84 -2.05 -9.36
C ASN A 244 3.15 -2.33 -10.71
N GLY A 245 2.15 -3.21 -10.72
CA GLY A 245 1.41 -3.60 -11.92
C GLY A 245 2.14 -4.58 -12.84
N LEU A 246 3.34 -5.04 -12.49
CA LEU A 246 4.09 -6.07 -13.22
C LEU A 246 3.90 -7.44 -12.57
N GLN A 247 3.68 -8.46 -13.37
CA GLN A 247 3.63 -9.84 -12.91
C GLN A 247 5.03 -10.45 -12.87
N PHE A 248 5.41 -10.97 -11.71
CA PHE A 248 6.61 -11.78 -11.53
C PHE A 248 6.21 -13.22 -11.24
N LYS A 249 6.93 -14.16 -11.83
CA LYS A 249 6.77 -15.60 -11.61
C LYS A 249 8.07 -16.16 -11.06
N ASP A 250 7.96 -17.06 -10.10
CA ASP A 250 9.11 -17.71 -9.45
C ASP A 250 10.17 -16.68 -8.99
N LEU A 251 9.69 -15.56 -8.40
CA LEU A 251 10.55 -14.51 -7.91
C LEU A 251 11.31 -15.00 -6.67
N LYS A 252 12.63 -15.00 -6.73
CA LYS A 252 13.50 -15.28 -5.59
C LYS A 252 14.26 -14.01 -5.20
N LEU A 253 14.13 -13.66 -3.93
CA LEU A 253 14.88 -12.58 -3.32
C LEU A 253 15.83 -13.21 -2.28
N VAL A 254 17.08 -12.82 -2.33
CA VAL A 254 18.10 -13.24 -1.35
C VAL A 254 18.40 -12.03 -0.48
N PHE A 255 18.24 -12.20 0.82
CA PHE A 255 18.53 -11.16 1.79
C PHE A 255 19.79 -11.51 2.57
N ASP A 256 20.67 -10.53 2.72
CA ASP A 256 21.83 -10.56 3.62
C ASP A 256 21.78 -9.31 4.52
N CYS A 257 21.60 -9.52 5.82
CA CYS A 257 21.43 -8.45 6.80
C CYS A 257 20.37 -7.40 6.38
N GLY A 258 19.28 -7.86 5.79
CA GLY A 258 18.15 -7.04 5.35
C GLY A 258 18.36 -6.27 4.04
N GLN A 259 19.40 -6.59 3.28
CA GLN A 259 19.71 -5.98 1.96
C GLN A 259 19.48 -6.96 0.82
#